data_2f93632ce68dbc6a056e95faff386866
#
_entry.id   2f93632ce68dbc6a056e95faff386866
#
_cell.length_a   1.000
_cell.length_b   1.000
_cell.length_c   1.000
_cell.angle_alpha   90.00
_cell.angle_beta   90.00
_cell.angle_gamma   90.00
#
_symmetry.space_group_name_H-M   'P 1'
#
loop_
_entity.id
_entity.type
_entity.pdbx_description
1 polymer ?
#
loop_
_entity_poly.entity_id
_entity_poly.type
_entity_poly.pdbx_seq_one_letter_code
_entity_poly.pdbx_strand_id
1 'polypeptide(L)'
;VLDKYDVEEQNLIKIDLLCNRGLSQLWELDNRPVSEYPIDDKLASEVLCKGDILGLTQSESPTMRKTVMALQPKNVYDMALALALIRPAAADGGRKAAYFRGGGKGKRQIITDEDAIEYISDSIGCSMDFADRYRRGWSKQDPQVINEFMGRLKRKQGGTEQANILKELKHSPKYSYCRG
;
A
#
# COMPACT_ATOMS: atom_id res chain seq x y z
N VAL A 1 -18.36 27.61 0.79
CA VAL A 1 -17.76 26.28 0.52
C VAL A 1 -17.51 25.64 1.87
N LEU A 2 -18.09 24.47 2.10
CA LEU A 2 -17.88 23.71 3.33
C LEU A 2 -16.48 23.02 3.26
N ASP A 3 -15.76 23.05 4.36
CA ASP A 3 -14.56 22.23 4.49
C ASP A 3 -14.90 20.80 4.95
N LYS A 4 -13.90 19.93 5.12
CA LYS A 4 -14.17 18.53 5.49
C LYS A 4 -14.74 18.41 6.91
N TYR A 5 -14.42 19.33 7.81
CA TYR A 5 -14.89 19.32 9.19
C TYR A 5 -16.35 19.81 9.25
N ASP A 6 -16.69 20.83 8.46
CA ASP A 6 -18.08 21.29 8.31
C ASP A 6 -18.96 20.14 7.76
N VAL A 7 -18.42 19.36 6.80
CA VAL A 7 -19.13 18.19 6.23
C VAL A 7 -19.37 17.12 7.29
N GLU A 8 -18.37 16.82 8.11
CA GLU A 8 -18.49 15.86 9.22
C GLU A 8 -19.51 16.34 10.27
N GLU A 9 -19.48 17.62 10.67
CA GLU A 9 -20.43 18.19 11.63
C GLU A 9 -21.88 18.14 11.13
N GLN A 10 -22.07 18.28 9.81
CA GLN A 10 -23.40 18.18 9.18
C GLN A 10 -23.84 16.74 8.91
N ASN A 11 -23.08 15.74 9.35
CA ASN A 11 -23.31 14.31 9.04
C ASN A 11 -23.45 14.03 7.53
N LEU A 12 -22.75 14.79 6.70
CA LEU A 12 -22.69 14.59 5.25
C LEU A 12 -21.51 13.69 4.88
N ILE A 13 -21.64 12.99 3.77
CA ILE A 13 -20.57 12.15 3.23
C ILE A 13 -19.90 12.86 2.06
N LYS A 14 -18.59 13.06 2.14
CA LYS A 14 -17.79 13.55 1.03
C LYS A 14 -17.37 12.37 0.14
N ILE A 15 -17.74 12.43 -1.13
CA ILE A 15 -17.33 11.45 -2.14
C ILE A 15 -16.39 12.13 -3.13
N ASP A 16 -15.17 11.61 -3.27
CA ASP A 16 -14.19 12.08 -4.24
C ASP A 16 -14.24 11.17 -5.48
N LEU A 17 -14.63 11.74 -6.62
CA LEU A 17 -14.59 11.06 -7.91
C LEU A 17 -13.33 11.48 -8.66
N LEU A 18 -12.38 10.56 -8.76
CA LEU A 18 -11.09 10.79 -9.40
C LEU A 18 -11.04 10.14 -10.78
N CYS A 19 -10.60 10.90 -11.78
CA CYS A 19 -10.31 10.34 -13.10
C CYS A 19 -9.07 9.43 -13.03
N ASN A 20 -9.18 8.23 -13.60
CA ASN A 20 -8.07 7.31 -13.75
C ASN A 20 -7.69 7.20 -15.24
N ARG A 21 -6.52 7.75 -15.59
CA ARG A 21 -6.03 7.76 -16.98
C ARG A 21 -5.83 6.36 -17.53
N GLY A 22 -5.37 5.41 -16.72
CA GLY A 22 -5.19 4.02 -17.13
C GLY A 22 -6.51 3.35 -17.48
N LEU A 23 -7.56 3.60 -16.68
CA LEU A 23 -8.91 3.12 -17.01
C LEU A 23 -9.46 3.75 -18.27
N SER A 24 -9.20 5.04 -18.51
CA SER A 24 -9.63 5.70 -19.75
C SER A 24 -8.95 5.07 -20.97
N GLN A 25 -7.66 4.80 -20.90
CA GLN A 25 -6.92 4.12 -21.97
C GLN A 25 -7.48 2.70 -22.21
N LEU A 26 -7.72 1.97 -21.14
CA LEU A 26 -8.28 0.62 -21.23
C LEU A 26 -9.66 0.63 -21.89
N TRP A 27 -10.51 1.58 -21.50
CA TRP A 27 -11.84 1.74 -22.08
C TRP A 27 -11.83 2.09 -23.57
N GLU A 28 -10.88 2.89 -24.02
CA GLU A 28 -10.71 3.22 -25.44
C GLU A 28 -10.22 2.03 -26.27
N LEU A 29 -9.40 1.15 -25.67
CA LEU A 29 -8.86 -0.03 -26.35
C LEU A 29 -9.85 -1.20 -26.35
N ASP A 30 -10.54 -1.41 -25.24
CA ASP A 30 -11.43 -2.53 -25.05
C ASP A 30 -12.49 -2.16 -23.99
N ASN A 31 -13.67 -1.83 -24.48
CA ASN A 31 -14.79 -1.34 -23.67
C ASN A 31 -15.46 -2.47 -22.86
N ARG A 32 -14.69 -3.13 -22.01
CA ARG A 32 -15.18 -4.16 -21.06
C ARG A 32 -15.09 -3.67 -19.61
N PRO A 33 -15.99 -4.14 -18.73
CA PRO A 33 -15.83 -3.95 -17.30
C PRO A 33 -14.50 -4.49 -16.78
N VAL A 34 -13.86 -3.78 -15.84
CA VAL A 34 -12.56 -4.21 -15.27
C VAL A 34 -12.62 -5.61 -14.65
N SER A 35 -13.78 -6.00 -14.11
CA SER A 35 -14.02 -7.33 -13.53
C SER A 35 -13.95 -8.49 -14.51
N GLU A 36 -14.03 -8.22 -15.82
CA GLU A 36 -13.95 -9.22 -16.87
C GLU A 36 -12.52 -9.49 -17.37
N TYR A 37 -11.55 -8.67 -16.93
CA TYR A 37 -10.15 -8.92 -17.26
C TYR A 37 -9.54 -9.96 -16.32
N PRO A 38 -8.67 -10.85 -16.84
CA PRO A 38 -8.02 -11.85 -16.01
C PRO A 38 -7.09 -11.17 -15.00
N ILE A 39 -7.05 -11.70 -13.78
CA ILE A 39 -6.14 -11.27 -12.73
C ILE A 39 -4.70 -11.69 -13.06
N ASP A 40 -4.57 -12.83 -13.72
CA ASP A 40 -3.31 -13.41 -14.18
C ASP A 40 -3.40 -13.68 -15.69
N ASP A 41 -2.43 -13.18 -16.44
CA ASP A 41 -2.27 -13.44 -17.86
C ASP A 41 -0.79 -13.73 -18.14
N LYS A 42 -0.53 -14.90 -18.70
CA LYS A 42 0.84 -15.38 -18.93
C LYS A 42 1.57 -14.55 -19.98
N LEU A 43 0.89 -14.16 -21.06
CA LEU A 43 1.51 -13.33 -22.12
C LEU A 43 1.84 -11.93 -21.60
N ALA A 44 0.89 -11.30 -20.89
CA ALA A 44 1.11 -10.01 -20.26
C ALA A 44 2.28 -10.09 -19.26
N SER A 45 2.33 -11.15 -18.44
CA SER A 45 3.44 -11.38 -17.51
C SER A 45 4.79 -11.50 -18.23
N GLU A 46 4.87 -12.26 -19.33
CA GLU A 46 6.10 -12.42 -20.11
C GLU A 46 6.60 -11.09 -20.71
N VAL A 47 5.69 -10.26 -21.20
CA VAL A 47 6.00 -8.92 -21.73
C VAL A 47 6.51 -8.01 -20.61
N LEU A 48 5.80 -7.96 -19.49
CA LEU A 48 6.17 -7.18 -18.31
C LEU A 48 7.54 -7.59 -17.76
N CYS A 49 7.80 -8.88 -17.63
CA CYS A 49 9.07 -9.41 -17.11
C CYS A 49 10.28 -9.04 -17.97
N LYS A 50 10.08 -8.80 -19.27
CA LYS A 50 11.11 -8.27 -20.18
C LYS A 50 11.33 -6.77 -20.02
N GLY A 51 10.47 -6.09 -19.26
CA GLY A 51 10.49 -4.65 -19.06
C GLY A 51 9.95 -3.87 -20.29
N ASP A 52 9.13 -4.50 -21.09
CA ASP A 52 8.43 -3.88 -22.21
C ASP A 52 7.13 -3.23 -21.67
N ILE A 53 7.29 -2.01 -21.16
CA ILE A 53 6.26 -1.27 -20.42
C ILE A 53 5.97 0.09 -21.03
N LEU A 54 6.41 0.33 -22.25
CA LEU A 54 6.10 1.56 -22.98
C LEU A 54 4.60 1.64 -23.26
N GLY A 55 4.02 2.83 -23.08
CA GLY A 55 2.58 3.06 -23.25
C GLY A 55 1.72 2.71 -22.02
N LEU A 56 2.28 2.01 -21.04
CA LEU A 56 1.53 1.73 -19.79
C LEU A 56 1.54 2.94 -18.87
N THR A 57 0.36 3.48 -18.61
CA THR A 57 0.19 4.63 -17.70
C THR A 57 0.93 4.41 -16.37
N GLN A 58 1.69 5.40 -15.92
CA GLN A 58 2.50 5.39 -14.70
C GLN A 58 3.67 4.39 -14.68
N SER A 59 3.90 3.63 -15.74
CA SER A 59 4.90 2.55 -15.75
C SER A 59 6.15 2.84 -16.57
N GLU A 60 6.19 3.90 -17.37
CA GLU A 60 7.26 4.19 -18.34
C GLU A 60 8.60 4.61 -17.70
N SER A 61 8.64 4.85 -16.40
CA SER A 61 9.86 5.32 -15.75
C SER A 61 10.96 4.25 -15.73
N PRO A 62 12.25 4.63 -15.86
CA PRO A 62 13.37 3.69 -15.75
C PRO A 62 13.37 2.93 -14.42
N THR A 63 12.89 3.56 -13.34
CA THR A 63 12.75 2.95 -12.02
C THR A 63 11.69 1.85 -12.02
N MET A 64 10.55 2.10 -12.64
CA MET A 64 9.50 1.09 -12.77
C MET A 64 9.98 -0.10 -13.60
N ARG A 65 10.60 0.16 -14.76
CA ARG A 65 11.16 -0.89 -15.61
C ARG A 65 12.11 -1.82 -14.85
N LYS A 66 13.07 -1.26 -14.12
CA LYS A 66 13.99 -2.04 -13.27
C LYS A 66 13.25 -2.81 -12.19
N THR A 67 12.21 -2.22 -11.60
CA THR A 67 11.42 -2.87 -10.55
C THR A 67 10.62 -4.03 -11.09
N VAL A 68 9.94 -3.87 -12.21
CA VAL A 68 9.16 -4.92 -12.87
C VAL A 68 10.06 -6.09 -13.30
N MET A 69 11.20 -5.79 -13.92
CA MET A 69 12.18 -6.82 -14.29
C MET A 69 12.74 -7.58 -13.10
N ALA A 70 12.95 -6.92 -11.96
CA ALA A 70 13.44 -7.58 -10.75
C ALA A 70 12.33 -8.34 -10.00
N LEU A 71 11.10 -7.83 -10.02
CA LEU A 71 9.96 -8.45 -9.34
C LEU A 71 9.42 -9.66 -10.10
N GLN A 72 9.49 -9.65 -11.43
CA GLN A 72 8.93 -10.68 -12.32
C GLN A 72 7.43 -10.92 -12.03
N PRO A 73 6.57 -9.89 -12.24
CA PRO A 73 5.15 -9.96 -11.87
C PRO A 73 4.42 -11.03 -12.66
N LYS A 74 3.56 -11.77 -11.98
CA LYS A 74 2.75 -12.84 -12.56
C LYS A 74 1.26 -12.52 -12.62
N ASN A 75 0.84 -11.50 -11.88
CA ASN A 75 -0.56 -11.11 -11.74
C ASN A 75 -0.68 -9.62 -11.41
N VAL A 76 -1.91 -9.14 -11.36
CA VAL A 76 -2.24 -7.74 -11.06
C VAL A 76 -1.73 -7.30 -9.68
N TYR A 77 -1.74 -8.20 -8.69
CA TYR A 77 -1.27 -7.87 -7.33
C TYR A 77 0.24 -7.63 -7.29
N ASP A 78 1.01 -8.40 -8.07
CA ASP A 78 2.45 -8.18 -8.21
C ASP A 78 2.73 -6.83 -8.91
N MET A 79 1.90 -6.42 -9.85
CA MET A 79 2.00 -5.09 -10.47
C MET A 79 1.64 -3.96 -9.49
N ALA A 80 0.61 -4.14 -8.68
CA ALA A 80 0.28 -3.19 -7.60
C ALA A 80 1.46 -3.05 -6.61
N LEU A 81 2.10 -4.17 -6.27
CA LEU A 81 3.31 -4.20 -5.45
C LEU A 81 4.47 -3.44 -6.13
N ALA A 82 4.68 -3.63 -7.44
CA ALA A 82 5.70 -2.88 -8.19
C ALA A 82 5.45 -1.38 -8.12
N LEU A 83 4.20 -0.93 -8.29
CA LEU A 83 3.79 0.47 -8.16
C LEU A 83 4.03 1.02 -6.74
N ALA A 84 3.75 0.23 -5.71
CA ALA A 84 4.02 0.61 -4.32
C ALA A 84 5.52 0.78 -4.06
N LEU A 85 6.36 -0.12 -4.58
CA LEU A 85 7.81 -0.10 -4.37
C LEU A 85 8.55 1.04 -5.07
N ILE A 86 7.97 1.65 -6.12
CA ILE A 86 8.61 2.78 -6.81
C ILE A 86 8.28 4.14 -6.21
N ARG A 87 7.35 4.23 -5.27
CA ARG A 87 7.01 5.50 -4.65
C ARG A 87 8.23 6.11 -3.96
N PRO A 88 8.43 7.45 -4.06
CA PRO A 88 9.59 8.12 -3.47
C PRO A 88 9.80 7.76 -2.00
N ALA A 89 8.73 7.71 -1.25
CA ALA A 89 8.76 7.37 0.15
C ALA A 89 9.19 5.92 0.45
N ALA A 90 8.88 4.97 -0.41
CA ALA A 90 9.39 3.60 -0.30
C ALA A 90 10.87 3.51 -0.70
N ALA A 91 11.31 4.34 -1.66
CA ALA A 91 12.70 4.43 -2.07
C ALA A 91 13.58 5.04 -0.99
N ASP A 92 13.16 6.16 -0.40
CA ASP A 92 13.89 6.87 0.66
C ASP A 92 14.02 6.05 1.95
N GLY A 93 13.03 5.24 2.28
CA GLY A 93 13.06 4.34 3.44
C GLY A 93 13.89 3.07 3.25
N GLY A 94 14.53 2.88 2.10
CA GLY A 94 15.30 1.67 1.79
C GLY A 94 14.47 0.40 1.67
N ARG A 95 13.13 0.49 1.66
CA ARG A 95 12.21 -0.65 1.62
C ARG A 95 12.31 -1.46 0.36
N LYS A 96 12.40 -0.80 -0.78
CA LYS A 96 12.63 -1.46 -2.06
C LYS A 96 13.87 -2.35 -2.00
N ALA A 97 14.99 -1.81 -1.48
CA ALA A 97 16.22 -2.56 -1.34
C ALA A 97 16.10 -3.68 -0.28
N ALA A 98 15.36 -3.45 0.79
CA ALA A 98 15.08 -4.46 1.81
C ALA A 98 14.19 -5.58 1.26
N TYR A 99 13.18 -5.24 0.47
CA TYR A 99 12.31 -6.20 -0.20
C TYR A 99 13.12 -7.15 -1.09
N PHE A 100 13.94 -6.61 -1.98
CA PHE A 100 14.73 -7.44 -2.90
C PHE A 100 15.85 -8.21 -2.20
N ARG A 101 16.51 -7.65 -1.18
CA ARG A 101 17.52 -8.37 -0.37
C ARG A 101 16.94 -9.46 0.50
N GLY A 102 15.75 -9.26 1.05
CA GLY A 102 15.06 -10.22 1.91
C GLY A 102 14.43 -11.39 1.17
N GLY A 103 14.63 -11.48 -0.16
CA GLY A 103 14.06 -12.55 -0.98
C GLY A 103 12.57 -12.42 -1.26
N GLY A 104 11.94 -11.34 -0.88
CA GLY A 104 10.54 -10.99 -1.23
C GLY A 104 9.46 -11.99 -0.86
N LYS A 105 9.83 -13.23 -0.58
CA LYS A 105 8.89 -14.34 -0.41
C LYS A 105 8.86 -14.79 1.06
N GLY A 106 7.68 -14.72 1.66
CA GLY A 106 7.38 -15.44 2.91
C GLY A 106 7.36 -14.64 4.21
N LYS A 107 7.77 -13.37 4.23
CA LYS A 107 7.52 -12.49 5.38
C LYS A 107 6.41 -11.53 5.05
N ARG A 108 5.41 -11.42 5.92
CA ARG A 108 4.39 -10.38 5.84
C ARG A 108 5.10 -9.03 5.80
N GLN A 109 5.09 -8.38 4.65
CA GLN A 109 5.68 -7.06 4.49
C GLN A 109 4.55 -6.03 4.43
N ILE A 110 4.71 -4.96 5.19
CA ILE A 110 3.77 -3.85 5.16
C ILE A 110 4.16 -2.94 3.99
N ILE A 111 3.39 -2.99 2.92
CA ILE A 111 3.63 -2.25 1.69
C ILE A 111 2.49 -1.29 1.40
N THR A 112 1.26 -1.72 1.67
CA THR A 112 0.05 -0.93 1.50
C THR A 112 -0.47 -0.40 2.83
N ASP A 113 -1.35 0.58 2.79
CA ASP A 113 -2.05 1.08 3.97
C ASP A 113 -2.87 -0.02 4.63
N GLU A 114 -3.50 -0.87 3.82
CA GLU A 114 -4.28 -2.02 4.26
C GLU A 114 -3.41 -3.05 5.00
N ASP A 115 -2.20 -3.33 4.48
CA ASP A 115 -1.25 -4.22 5.18
C ASP A 115 -0.90 -3.67 6.57
N ALA A 116 -0.74 -2.34 6.68
CA ALA A 116 -0.47 -1.68 7.96
C ALA A 116 -1.66 -1.77 8.92
N ILE A 117 -2.88 -1.57 8.42
CA ILE A 117 -4.11 -1.68 9.20
C ILE A 117 -4.29 -3.10 9.72
N GLU A 118 -4.19 -4.10 8.86
CA GLU A 118 -4.27 -5.52 9.23
C GLU A 118 -3.20 -5.88 10.26
N TYR A 119 -1.95 -5.42 10.04
CA TYR A 119 -0.85 -5.69 10.96
C TYR A 119 -1.09 -5.10 12.35
N ILE A 120 -1.60 -3.87 12.42
CA ILE A 120 -1.97 -3.22 13.69
C ILE A 120 -3.13 -3.97 14.35
N SER A 121 -4.18 -4.29 13.60
CA SER A 121 -5.34 -5.03 14.08
C SER A 121 -4.94 -6.35 14.74
N ASP A 122 -4.12 -7.15 14.06
CA ASP A 122 -3.62 -8.43 14.56
C ASP A 122 -2.71 -8.25 15.79
N SER A 123 -1.85 -7.24 15.79
CA SER A 123 -0.88 -7.01 16.85
C SER A 123 -1.50 -6.70 18.20
N ILE A 124 -2.58 -5.93 18.20
CA ILE A 124 -3.26 -5.49 19.44
C ILE A 124 -4.68 -6.05 19.58
N GLY A 125 -5.21 -6.76 18.58
CA GLY A 125 -6.54 -7.37 18.56
C GLY A 125 -7.65 -6.32 18.66
N CYS A 126 -7.65 -5.37 17.73
CA CYS A 126 -8.70 -4.35 17.63
C CYS A 126 -9.43 -4.47 16.27
N SER A 127 -10.55 -3.75 16.13
CA SER A 127 -11.22 -3.64 14.84
C SER A 127 -10.37 -2.89 13.81
N MET A 128 -10.67 -3.07 12.52
CA MET A 128 -9.97 -2.40 11.42
C MET A 128 -10.10 -0.87 11.51
N ASP A 129 -11.23 -0.34 11.96
CA ASP A 129 -11.45 1.10 12.14
C ASP A 129 -10.50 1.69 13.21
N PHE A 130 -10.36 0.99 14.34
CA PHE A 130 -9.38 1.38 15.35
C PHE A 130 -7.95 1.26 14.85
N ALA A 131 -7.65 0.23 14.09
CA ALA A 131 -6.34 0.04 13.50
C ALA A 131 -5.99 1.17 12.52
N ASP A 132 -6.94 1.62 11.68
CA ASP A 132 -6.73 2.77 10.79
C ASP A 132 -6.52 4.07 11.57
N ARG A 133 -7.28 4.29 12.65
CA ARG A 133 -7.03 5.43 13.55
C ARG A 133 -5.60 5.43 14.08
N TYR A 134 -5.10 4.28 14.56
CA TYR A 134 -3.71 4.16 15.02
C TYR A 134 -2.70 4.37 13.92
N ARG A 135 -2.92 3.83 12.72
CA ARG A 135 -2.08 4.06 11.55
C ARG A 135 -1.98 5.54 11.22
N ARG A 136 -3.12 6.25 11.16
CA ARG A 136 -3.16 7.70 10.87
C ARG A 136 -2.48 8.51 11.97
N GLY A 137 -2.76 8.20 13.23
CA GLY A 137 -2.12 8.86 14.37
C GLY A 137 -0.61 8.65 14.38
N TRP A 138 -0.16 7.43 14.09
CA TRP A 138 1.26 7.12 13.94
C TRP A 138 1.91 7.89 12.80
N SER A 139 1.26 7.98 11.64
CA SER A 139 1.75 8.74 10.49
C SER A 139 1.88 10.24 10.79
N LYS A 140 0.95 10.79 11.56
CA LYS A 140 0.95 12.20 11.99
C LYS A 140 1.82 12.46 13.23
N GLN A 141 2.40 11.42 13.83
CA GLN A 141 3.14 11.50 15.10
C GLN A 141 2.29 12.08 16.25
N ASP A 142 1.00 11.71 16.29
CA ASP A 142 0.07 12.13 17.35
C ASP A 142 0.43 11.44 18.69
N PRO A 143 0.88 12.21 19.71
CA PRO A 143 1.36 11.61 20.97
C PRO A 143 0.26 10.88 21.74
N GLN A 144 -0.99 11.33 21.67
CA GLN A 144 -2.10 10.71 22.39
C GLN A 144 -2.42 9.35 21.80
N VAL A 145 -2.56 9.28 20.48
CA VAL A 145 -2.84 8.04 19.75
C VAL A 145 -1.70 7.04 19.90
N ILE A 146 -0.45 7.52 19.81
CA ILE A 146 0.73 6.67 20.01
C ILE A 146 0.77 6.09 21.44
N ASN A 147 0.52 6.90 22.46
CA ASN A 147 0.51 6.44 23.86
C ASN A 147 -0.61 5.43 24.11
N GLU A 148 -1.80 5.64 23.56
CA GLU A 148 -2.91 4.68 23.64
C GLU A 148 -2.53 3.34 23.00
N PHE A 149 -1.98 3.39 21.78
CA PHE A 149 -1.49 2.20 21.09
C PHE A 149 -0.44 1.45 21.90
N MET A 150 0.55 2.16 22.42
CA MET A 150 1.62 1.58 23.26
C MET A 150 1.06 0.92 24.52
N GLY A 151 0.06 1.52 25.13
CA GLY A 151 -0.62 0.93 26.29
C GLY A 151 -1.35 -0.38 25.96
N ARG A 152 -1.98 -0.48 24.79
CA ARG A 152 -2.63 -1.71 24.32
C ARG A 152 -1.60 -2.78 23.93
N LEU A 153 -0.55 -2.38 23.23
CA LEU A 153 0.52 -3.28 22.81
C LEU A 153 1.21 -3.94 24.00
N LYS A 154 1.54 -3.18 25.05
CA LYS A 154 2.14 -3.68 26.28
C LYS A 154 1.28 -4.71 27.01
N ARG A 155 -0.05 -4.59 26.93
CA ARG A 155 -0.95 -5.56 27.56
C ARG A 155 -1.07 -6.86 26.81
N LYS A 156 -0.82 -6.84 25.50
CA LYS A 156 -1.09 -8.00 24.64
C LYS A 156 0.15 -8.77 24.22
N GLN A 157 1.30 -8.13 24.15
CA GLN A 157 2.52 -8.72 23.61
C GLN A 157 3.70 -8.67 24.59
N GLY A 158 4.58 -9.67 24.55
CA GLY A 158 5.83 -9.67 25.30
C GLY A 158 6.88 -8.69 24.75
N GLY A 159 7.91 -8.37 25.53
CA GLY A 159 8.88 -7.31 25.22
C GLY A 159 9.58 -7.45 23.86
N THR A 160 10.00 -8.65 23.48
CA THR A 160 10.65 -8.90 22.19
C THR A 160 9.72 -8.67 21.02
N GLU A 161 8.47 -9.15 21.12
CA GLU A 161 7.47 -8.98 20.08
C GLU A 161 7.04 -7.52 19.95
N GLN A 162 6.92 -6.80 21.08
CA GLN A 162 6.69 -5.34 21.04
C GLN A 162 7.77 -4.61 20.25
N ALA A 163 9.04 -4.94 20.49
CA ALA A 163 10.16 -4.33 19.78
C ALA A 163 10.10 -4.59 18.26
N ASN A 164 9.74 -5.81 17.86
CA ASN A 164 9.56 -6.19 16.46
C ASN A 164 8.42 -5.40 15.81
N ILE A 165 7.26 -5.34 16.46
CA ILE A 165 6.08 -4.61 15.98
C ILE A 165 6.41 -3.14 15.81
N LEU A 166 7.06 -2.51 16.78
CA LEU A 166 7.45 -1.10 16.71
C LEU A 166 8.46 -0.83 15.60
N LYS A 167 9.40 -1.75 15.38
CA LYS A 167 10.36 -1.65 14.29
C LYS A 167 9.67 -1.68 12.92
N GLU A 168 8.73 -2.59 12.74
CA GLU A 168 7.95 -2.68 11.50
C GLU A 168 7.07 -1.44 11.28
N LEU A 169 6.40 -0.96 12.33
CA LEU A 169 5.53 0.22 12.24
C LEU A 169 6.29 1.54 12.11
N LYS A 170 7.52 1.64 12.61
CA LYS A 170 8.30 2.89 12.57
C LYS A 170 8.43 3.49 11.19
N HIS A 171 8.49 2.67 10.16
CA HIS A 171 8.70 3.07 8.79
C HIS A 171 7.46 2.89 7.90
N SER A 172 6.47 2.11 8.34
CA SER A 172 5.35 1.68 7.51
C SER A 172 4.31 2.75 7.19
N PRO A 173 3.75 3.49 8.16
CA PRO A 173 2.56 4.31 7.91
C PRO A 173 2.78 5.54 7.03
N LYS A 174 4.02 6.02 6.91
CA LYS A 174 4.33 7.19 6.06
C LYS A 174 4.40 6.85 4.57
N TYR A 175 4.46 5.57 4.21
CA TYR A 175 4.99 5.17 2.92
C TYR A 175 4.17 4.11 2.22
N SER A 176 3.04 3.72 2.82
CA SER A 176 2.18 2.71 2.26
C SER A 176 1.39 3.24 1.06
N TYR A 177 1.13 2.39 0.11
CA TYR A 177 0.29 2.65 -1.04
C TYR A 177 -1.12 2.16 -0.74
N CYS A 178 -2.12 2.98 -1.03
CA CYS A 178 -3.51 2.54 -0.95
C CYS A 178 -3.81 1.58 -2.10
N ARG A 179 -4.42 0.44 -1.81
CA ARG A 179 -4.82 -0.55 -2.84
C ARG A 179 -6.00 -0.07 -3.66
N GLY A 180 -6.68 0.96 -3.21
CA GLY A 180 -7.93 1.59 -3.63
C GLY A 180 -8.37 1.50 -5.05
#